data_306de79729c33c1c9c3e7c2d5a48c123
#
_entry.id   306de79729c33c1c9c3e7c2d5a48c123
#
_cell.length_a   1.000
_cell.length_b   1.000
_cell.length_c   1.000
_cell.angle_alpha   90.00
_cell.angle_beta   90.00
_cell.angle_gamma   90.00
#
_symmetry.space_group_name_H-M   'P 1'
#
loop_
_entity.id
_entity.type
_entity.pdbx_description
1 polymer ?
#
loop_
_entity_poly.entity_id
_entity_poly.type
_entity_poly.pdbx_seq_one_letter_code
_entity_poly.pdbx_strand_id
1 'polypeptide(L)'
;MSPNNISKSYLFKLSIPIFFSNLAIPLVGIVDTGLMGHLGSEKYLAAVSIAASVITMIFWSFGFLRMGTVGLVSQAFGNKNYNDIVLIVSRYLIIALSAALFIILLKEPILYIINKSFQASNETKELIGEYISTRIYSAPAELIIYVLVGLYLGMQKTTISSFLITFFCFGNIIFSSIFVLYLDLGVFGVALGTLASAYIVA
;
A
#
# COMPACT_ATOMS: atom_id res chain seq x y z
N MET A 1 -29.31 18.04 2.05
CA MET A 1 -29.01 18.43 3.44
C MET A 1 -28.35 19.79 3.40
N SER A 2 -28.86 20.79 4.10
CA SER A 2 -28.21 22.09 4.19
C SER A 2 -26.88 21.96 4.95
N PRO A 3 -25.84 22.73 4.59
CA PRO A 3 -24.48 22.57 5.17
C PRO A 3 -24.42 22.83 6.69
N ASN A 4 -25.44 23.38 7.28
CA ASN A 4 -25.43 23.86 8.67
C ASN A 4 -25.83 22.84 9.75
N ASN A 5 -26.09 21.56 9.41
CA ASN A 5 -26.57 20.57 10.39
C ASN A 5 -25.86 19.21 10.29
N ILE A 6 -24.53 19.21 10.04
CA ILE A 6 -23.76 17.98 10.20
C ILE A 6 -23.56 17.73 11.70
N SER A 7 -24.27 16.75 12.25
CA SER A 7 -24.13 16.37 13.66
C SER A 7 -22.69 15.95 13.97
N LYS A 8 -22.14 16.45 15.09
CA LYS A 8 -20.82 16.01 15.59
C LYS A 8 -20.72 14.49 15.70
N SER A 9 -21.79 13.83 16.10
CA SER A 9 -21.88 12.37 16.18
C SER A 9 -21.68 11.68 14.81
N TYR A 10 -22.18 12.29 13.72
CA TYR A 10 -21.97 11.76 12.37
C TYR A 10 -20.51 11.87 11.93
N LEU A 11 -19.85 13.00 12.22
CA LEU A 11 -18.43 13.17 11.94
C LEU A 11 -17.57 12.16 12.72
N PHE A 12 -17.84 11.95 14.00
CA PHE A 12 -17.14 10.94 14.80
C PHE A 12 -17.34 9.54 14.23
N LYS A 13 -18.55 9.17 13.82
CA LYS A 13 -18.84 7.86 13.22
C LYS A 13 -18.07 7.60 11.92
N LEU A 14 -17.83 8.65 11.12
CA LEU A 14 -17.01 8.55 9.91
C LEU A 14 -15.51 8.51 10.20
N SER A 15 -15.06 9.23 11.23
CA SER A 15 -13.64 9.40 11.54
C SER A 15 -13.04 8.20 12.29
N ILE A 16 -13.79 7.57 13.18
CA ILE A 16 -13.31 6.46 14.01
C ILE A 16 -12.73 5.29 13.19
N PRO A 17 -13.42 4.76 12.16
CA PRO A 17 -12.86 3.68 11.34
C PRO A 17 -11.56 4.07 10.65
N ILE A 18 -11.50 5.31 10.13
CA ILE A 18 -10.31 5.84 9.44
C ILE A 18 -9.14 5.96 10.42
N PHE A 19 -9.39 6.42 11.65
CA PHE A 19 -8.37 6.52 12.68
C PHE A 19 -7.74 5.15 13.00
N PHE A 20 -8.57 4.13 13.23
CA PHE A 20 -8.07 2.79 13.53
C PHE A 20 -7.32 2.16 12.35
N SER A 21 -7.77 2.35 11.12
CA SER A 21 -7.04 1.85 9.95
C SER A 21 -5.69 2.54 9.76
N ASN A 22 -5.59 3.84 10.06
CA ASN A 22 -4.32 4.55 10.00
C ASN A 22 -3.34 4.11 11.10
N LEU A 23 -3.82 3.60 12.24
CA LEU A 23 -2.96 2.99 13.26
C LEU A 23 -2.41 1.62 12.83
N ALA A 24 -3.10 0.90 11.96
CA ALA A 24 -2.64 -0.39 11.46
C ALA A 24 -1.38 -0.27 10.58
N ILE A 25 -1.23 0.83 9.84
CA ILE A 25 -0.09 1.03 8.93
C ILE A 25 1.26 1.05 9.65
N PRO A 26 1.48 1.84 10.72
CA PRO A 26 2.72 1.80 11.49
C PRO A 26 3.02 0.43 12.12
N LEU A 27 1.98 -0.33 12.50
CA LEU A 27 2.16 -1.68 13.07
C LEU A 27 2.85 -2.62 12.10
N VAL A 28 2.56 -2.54 10.81
CA VAL A 28 3.27 -3.33 9.78
C VAL A 28 4.77 -3.05 9.85
N GLY A 29 5.18 -1.78 9.86
CA GLY A 29 6.59 -1.41 9.93
C GLY A 29 7.28 -1.89 11.22
N ILE A 30 6.58 -1.86 12.36
CA ILE A 30 7.10 -2.38 13.63
C ILE A 30 7.31 -3.89 13.55
N VAL A 31 6.36 -4.63 12.99
CA VAL A 31 6.45 -6.09 12.85
C VAL A 31 7.56 -6.46 11.86
N ASP A 32 7.63 -5.82 10.69
CA ASP A 32 8.69 -6.05 9.71
C ASP A 32 10.08 -5.78 10.31
N THR A 33 10.22 -4.71 11.09
CA THR A 33 11.46 -4.40 11.82
C THR A 33 11.78 -5.49 12.84
N GLY A 34 10.79 -5.96 13.60
CA GLY A 34 10.95 -7.04 14.57
C GLY A 34 11.36 -8.36 13.93
N LEU A 35 10.75 -8.72 12.79
CA LEU A 35 11.09 -9.91 12.01
C LEU A 35 12.55 -9.85 11.52
N MET A 36 12.98 -8.70 10.99
CA MET A 36 14.36 -8.53 10.54
C MET A 36 15.37 -8.55 11.69
N GLY A 37 15.00 -7.97 12.84
CA GLY A 37 15.83 -8.04 14.06
C GLY A 37 16.02 -9.48 14.57
N HIS A 38 15.03 -10.36 14.37
CA HIS A 38 15.12 -11.77 14.74
C HIS A 38 16.15 -12.56 13.92
N LEU A 39 16.46 -12.13 12.70
CA LEU A 39 17.49 -12.77 11.84
C LEU A 39 18.93 -12.55 12.31
N GLY A 40 19.14 -11.80 13.40
CA GLY A 40 20.43 -11.71 14.12
C GLY A 40 21.52 -10.91 13.41
N SER A 41 21.25 -10.22 12.29
CA SER A 41 22.23 -9.37 11.60
C SER A 41 21.64 -8.03 11.19
N GLU A 42 22.35 -6.94 11.49
CA GLU A 42 21.98 -5.57 11.14
C GLU A 42 21.78 -5.36 9.63
N LYS A 43 22.41 -6.15 8.79
CA LYS A 43 22.30 -6.07 7.34
C LYS A 43 20.88 -6.31 6.82
N TYR A 44 20.12 -7.23 7.44
CA TYR A 44 18.72 -7.50 7.06
C TYR A 44 17.83 -6.32 7.36
N LEU A 45 18.01 -5.74 8.55
CA LEU A 45 17.25 -4.55 8.96
C LEU A 45 17.56 -3.35 8.06
N ALA A 46 18.85 -3.12 7.78
CA ALA A 46 19.27 -2.04 6.89
C ALA A 46 18.71 -2.23 5.48
N ALA A 47 18.80 -3.44 4.92
CA ALA A 47 18.31 -3.75 3.59
C ALA A 47 16.79 -3.51 3.46
N VAL A 48 15.98 -4.05 4.38
CA VAL A 48 14.53 -3.88 4.36
C VAL A 48 14.14 -2.41 4.58
N SER A 49 14.79 -1.69 5.50
CA SER A 49 14.50 -0.29 5.76
C SER A 49 14.75 0.61 4.54
N ILE A 50 15.88 0.43 3.86
CA ILE A 50 16.22 1.16 2.64
C ILE A 50 15.24 0.80 1.51
N ALA A 51 15.05 -0.49 1.26
CA ALA A 51 14.21 -0.98 0.18
C ALA A 51 12.73 -0.59 0.36
N ALA A 52 12.20 -0.72 1.58
CA ALA A 52 10.83 -0.31 1.90
C ALA A 52 10.64 1.20 1.74
N SER A 53 11.62 2.01 2.11
CA SER A 53 11.57 3.47 1.94
C SER A 53 11.47 3.84 0.46
N VAL A 54 12.28 3.21 -0.40
CA VAL A 54 12.26 3.43 -1.85
C VAL A 54 10.92 3.03 -2.46
N ILE A 55 10.42 1.84 -2.13
CA ILE A 55 9.12 1.35 -2.61
C ILE A 55 7.98 2.26 -2.14
N THR A 56 8.02 2.68 -0.87
CA THR A 56 7.03 3.60 -0.32
C THR A 56 7.03 4.93 -1.08
N MET A 57 8.19 5.50 -1.38
CA MET A 57 8.31 6.74 -2.14
C MET A 57 7.74 6.59 -3.56
N ILE A 58 8.03 5.47 -4.23
CA ILE A 58 7.48 5.17 -5.56
C ILE A 58 5.94 5.12 -5.49
N PHE A 59 5.36 4.35 -4.57
CA PHE A 59 3.90 4.18 -4.49
C PHE A 59 3.19 5.45 -4.01
N TRP A 60 3.80 6.22 -3.11
CA TRP A 60 3.27 7.51 -2.67
C TRP A 60 3.13 8.52 -3.82
N SER A 61 4.01 8.45 -4.80
CA SER A 61 3.90 9.28 -6.01
C SER A 61 2.59 9.06 -6.77
N PHE A 62 1.97 7.88 -6.61
CA PHE A 62 0.66 7.55 -7.18
C PHE A 62 -0.52 7.79 -6.22
N GLY A 63 -0.29 8.46 -5.09
CA GLY A 63 -1.33 8.82 -4.12
C GLY A 63 -2.47 9.66 -4.71
N PHE A 64 -2.23 10.33 -5.85
CA PHE A 64 -3.25 11.05 -6.61
C PHE A 64 -4.39 10.13 -7.09
N LEU A 65 -4.14 8.84 -7.30
CA LEU A 65 -5.17 7.87 -7.66
C LEU A 65 -6.24 7.80 -6.57
N ARG A 66 -5.85 7.75 -5.30
CA ARG A 66 -6.79 7.76 -4.18
C ARG A 66 -7.48 9.12 -4.04
N MET A 67 -6.70 10.21 -4.03
CA MET A 67 -7.25 11.55 -3.82
C MET A 67 -8.20 11.97 -4.95
N GLY A 68 -7.81 11.73 -6.20
CA GLY A 68 -8.63 12.04 -7.37
C GLY A 68 -9.92 11.22 -7.40
N THR A 69 -9.84 9.92 -7.11
CA THR A 69 -11.03 9.07 -7.01
C THR A 69 -11.98 9.57 -5.93
N VAL A 70 -11.48 9.92 -4.73
CA VAL A 70 -12.31 10.49 -3.64
C VAL A 70 -13.05 11.73 -4.12
N GLY A 71 -12.32 12.67 -4.73
CA GLY A 71 -12.90 13.95 -5.17
C GLY A 71 -13.99 13.79 -6.20
N LEU A 72 -13.74 13.05 -7.28
CA LEU A 72 -14.70 12.87 -8.36
C LEU A 72 -15.89 12.00 -7.95
N VAL A 73 -15.63 10.89 -7.25
CA VAL A 73 -16.70 10.00 -6.75
C VAL A 73 -17.60 10.74 -5.76
N SER A 74 -17.06 11.57 -4.87
CA SER A 74 -17.90 12.32 -3.91
C SER A 74 -18.84 13.29 -4.61
N GLN A 75 -18.42 13.95 -5.69
CA GLN A 75 -19.25 14.82 -6.51
C GLN A 75 -20.35 14.02 -7.23
N ALA A 76 -20.00 12.93 -7.90
CA ALA A 76 -20.95 12.07 -8.60
C ALA A 76 -21.96 11.45 -7.62
N PHE A 77 -21.51 11.02 -6.46
CA PHE A 77 -22.34 10.47 -5.39
C PHE A 77 -23.32 11.52 -4.82
N GLY A 78 -22.84 12.75 -4.58
CA GLY A 78 -23.69 13.86 -4.17
C GLY A 78 -24.79 14.19 -5.17
N ASN A 79 -24.50 14.08 -6.46
CA ASN A 79 -25.44 14.26 -7.58
C ASN A 79 -26.32 13.02 -7.85
N LYS A 80 -26.13 11.93 -7.08
CA LYS A 80 -26.81 10.62 -7.28
C LYS A 80 -26.62 10.03 -8.68
N ASN A 81 -25.51 10.35 -9.33
CA ASN A 81 -25.17 9.85 -10.65
C ASN A 81 -24.26 8.64 -10.53
N TYR A 82 -24.84 7.46 -10.39
CA TYR A 82 -24.11 6.21 -10.22
C TYR A 82 -23.38 5.77 -11.50
N ASN A 83 -23.86 6.17 -12.68
CA ASN A 83 -23.20 5.88 -13.94
C ASN A 83 -21.85 6.59 -14.03
N ASP A 84 -21.78 7.83 -13.58
CA ASP A 84 -20.51 8.57 -13.52
C ASP A 84 -19.53 7.93 -12.53
N ILE A 85 -20.01 7.40 -11.41
CA ILE A 85 -19.15 6.68 -10.46
C ILE A 85 -18.48 5.50 -11.14
N VAL A 86 -19.23 4.68 -11.89
CA VAL A 86 -18.68 3.53 -12.62
C VAL A 86 -17.65 3.99 -13.65
N LEU A 87 -17.94 5.04 -14.41
CA LEU A 87 -17.01 5.58 -15.42
C LEU A 87 -15.73 6.12 -14.78
N ILE A 88 -15.84 6.85 -13.68
CA ILE A 88 -14.69 7.40 -12.93
C ILE A 88 -13.79 6.24 -12.45
N VAL A 89 -14.39 5.27 -11.76
CA VAL A 89 -13.63 4.13 -11.22
C VAL A 89 -12.97 3.33 -12.33
N SER A 90 -13.67 3.04 -13.42
CA SER A 90 -13.10 2.31 -14.57
C SER A 90 -11.89 3.05 -15.16
N ARG A 91 -11.98 4.37 -15.33
CA ARG A 91 -10.85 5.19 -15.83
C ARG A 91 -9.67 5.17 -14.87
N TYR A 92 -9.92 5.32 -13.57
CA TYR A 92 -8.85 5.28 -12.57
C TYR A 92 -8.21 3.89 -12.43
N LEU A 93 -8.96 2.80 -12.62
CA LEU A 93 -8.42 1.44 -12.69
C LEU A 93 -7.51 1.26 -13.91
N ILE A 94 -7.91 1.76 -15.07
CA ILE A 94 -7.05 1.72 -16.27
C ILE A 94 -5.75 2.49 -16.02
N ILE A 95 -5.83 3.69 -15.43
CA ILE A 95 -4.64 4.49 -15.08
C ILE A 95 -3.77 3.74 -14.06
N ALA A 96 -4.38 3.13 -13.03
CA ALA A 96 -3.66 2.37 -12.01
C ALA A 96 -2.92 1.17 -12.61
N LEU A 97 -3.56 0.39 -13.48
CA LEU A 97 -2.93 -0.75 -14.15
C LEU A 97 -1.84 -0.31 -15.13
N SER A 98 -2.04 0.77 -15.87
CA SER A 98 -1.01 1.35 -16.75
C SER A 98 0.20 1.84 -15.96
N ALA A 99 -0.03 2.52 -14.83
CA ALA A 99 1.02 2.97 -13.93
C ALA A 99 1.77 1.79 -13.30
N ALA A 100 1.06 0.74 -12.88
CA ALA A 100 1.67 -0.46 -12.35
C ALA A 100 2.56 -1.16 -13.38
N LEU A 101 2.09 -1.28 -14.62
CA LEU A 101 2.90 -1.82 -15.73
C LEU A 101 4.16 -0.97 -15.94
N PHE A 102 4.02 0.36 -15.93
CA PHE A 102 5.16 1.28 -16.04
C PHE A 102 6.17 1.09 -14.91
N ILE A 103 5.72 0.96 -13.66
CA ILE A 103 6.58 0.68 -12.50
C ILE A 103 7.33 -0.64 -12.70
N ILE A 104 6.64 -1.70 -13.14
CA ILE A 104 7.26 -3.01 -13.38
C ILE A 104 8.31 -2.94 -14.49
N LEU A 105 8.04 -2.21 -15.58
CA LEU A 105 9.01 -2.01 -16.68
C LEU A 105 10.24 -1.21 -16.24
N LEU A 106 10.10 -0.33 -15.24
CA LEU A 106 11.21 0.44 -14.68
C LEU A 106 12.00 -0.31 -13.61
N LYS A 107 11.74 -1.60 -13.37
CA LYS A 107 12.44 -2.40 -12.35
C LYS A 107 13.96 -2.30 -12.46
N GLU A 108 14.51 -2.58 -13.64
CA GLU A 108 15.96 -2.57 -13.84
C GLU A 108 16.60 -1.17 -13.69
N PRO A 109 16.05 -0.10 -14.28
CA PRO A 109 16.49 1.28 -13.97
C PRO A 109 16.46 1.62 -12.48
N ILE A 110 15.40 1.24 -11.77
CA ILE A 110 15.28 1.49 -10.32
C ILE A 110 16.40 0.78 -9.56
N LEU A 111 16.63 -0.51 -9.83
CA LEU A 111 17.72 -1.28 -9.21
C LEU A 111 19.09 -0.69 -9.51
N TYR A 112 19.32 -0.25 -10.74
CA TYR A 112 20.60 0.39 -11.12
C TYR A 112 20.85 1.68 -10.33
N ILE A 113 19.83 2.57 -10.22
CA ILE A 113 19.93 3.82 -9.48
C ILE A 113 20.23 3.55 -8.00
N ILE A 114 19.53 2.59 -7.40
CA ILE A 114 19.70 2.24 -5.98
C ILE A 114 21.12 1.72 -5.73
N ASN A 115 21.59 0.78 -6.55
CA ASN A 115 22.94 0.22 -6.40
C ASN A 115 24.04 1.28 -6.51
N LYS A 116 23.79 2.34 -7.30
CA LYS A 116 24.75 3.45 -7.46
C LYS A 116 24.62 4.49 -6.34
N SER A 117 23.43 4.73 -5.81
CA SER A 117 23.16 5.80 -4.84
C SER A 117 23.49 5.41 -3.41
N PHE A 118 23.34 4.14 -3.04
CA PHE A 118 23.57 3.69 -1.67
C PHE A 118 24.98 3.06 -1.51
N GLN A 119 25.74 3.61 -0.55
CA GLN A 119 27.06 3.05 -0.13
C GLN A 119 26.78 1.96 0.92
N ALA A 120 26.49 0.75 0.47
CA ALA A 120 26.28 -0.42 1.29
C ALA A 120 27.20 -1.55 0.85
N SER A 121 27.37 -2.58 1.71
CA SER A 121 28.09 -3.79 1.33
C SER A 121 27.39 -4.51 0.17
N ASN A 122 28.14 -5.29 -0.61
CA ASN A 122 27.56 -6.04 -1.74
C ASN A 122 26.42 -6.95 -1.26
N GLU A 123 26.58 -7.59 -0.11
CA GLU A 123 25.56 -8.44 0.48
C GLU A 123 24.26 -7.69 0.82
N THR A 124 24.38 -6.48 1.40
CA THR A 124 23.22 -5.62 1.68
C THR A 124 22.53 -5.16 0.39
N LYS A 125 23.31 -4.87 -0.67
CA LYS A 125 22.76 -4.49 -1.98
C LYS A 125 21.99 -5.63 -2.64
N GLU A 126 22.46 -6.86 -2.51
CA GLU A 126 21.74 -8.06 -2.99
C GLU A 126 20.38 -8.20 -2.28
N LEU A 127 20.36 -8.06 -0.95
CA LEU A 127 19.12 -8.11 -0.15
C LEU A 127 18.14 -6.98 -0.52
N ILE A 128 18.63 -5.76 -0.76
CA ILE A 128 17.82 -4.65 -1.26
C ILE A 128 17.21 -5.00 -2.62
N GLY A 129 18.02 -5.54 -3.51
CA GLY A 129 17.60 -5.97 -4.85
C GLY A 129 16.53 -7.06 -4.80
N GLU A 130 16.70 -8.05 -3.93
CA GLU A 130 15.74 -9.13 -3.71
C GLU A 130 14.38 -8.60 -3.23
N TYR A 131 14.40 -7.74 -2.21
CA TYR A 131 13.17 -7.10 -1.68
C TYR A 131 12.44 -6.31 -2.76
N ILE A 132 13.14 -5.39 -3.44
CA ILE A 132 12.53 -4.51 -4.45
C ILE A 132 12.03 -5.30 -5.64
N SER A 133 12.80 -6.28 -6.10
CA SER A 133 12.40 -7.14 -7.22
C SER A 133 11.11 -7.89 -6.95
N THR A 134 10.86 -8.27 -5.70
CA THR A 134 9.63 -8.93 -5.29
C THR A 134 8.49 -7.93 -5.09
N ARG A 135 8.75 -6.85 -4.35
CA ARG A 135 7.75 -5.84 -3.99
C ARG A 135 7.19 -5.07 -5.18
N ILE A 136 7.99 -4.89 -6.23
CA ILE A 136 7.54 -4.15 -7.43
C ILE A 136 6.34 -4.82 -8.10
N TYR A 137 6.23 -6.15 -7.99
CA TYR A 137 5.08 -6.91 -8.52
C TYR A 137 3.79 -6.72 -7.70
N SER A 138 3.84 -6.10 -6.51
CA SER A 138 2.63 -5.73 -5.79
C SER A 138 1.97 -4.45 -6.35
N ALA A 139 2.65 -3.71 -7.25
CA ALA A 139 2.14 -2.46 -7.78
C ALA A 139 0.71 -2.55 -8.38
N PRO A 140 0.33 -3.55 -9.19
CA PRO A 140 -1.03 -3.65 -9.70
C PRO A 140 -2.06 -3.71 -8.57
N ALA A 141 -1.84 -4.56 -7.59
CA ALA A 141 -2.76 -4.75 -6.48
C ALA A 141 -2.84 -3.50 -5.57
N GLU A 142 -1.70 -2.93 -5.19
CA GLU A 142 -1.69 -1.74 -4.31
C GLU A 142 -2.31 -0.51 -4.98
N LEU A 143 -2.06 -0.27 -6.28
CA LEU A 143 -2.68 0.84 -6.97
C LEU A 143 -4.19 0.63 -7.19
N ILE A 144 -4.66 -0.63 -7.36
CA ILE A 144 -6.09 -0.95 -7.33
C ILE A 144 -6.67 -0.64 -5.95
N ILE A 145 -6.00 -1.03 -4.87
CA ILE A 145 -6.43 -0.72 -3.49
C ILE A 145 -6.57 0.80 -3.30
N TYR A 146 -5.66 1.63 -3.85
CA TYR A 146 -5.80 3.09 -3.80
C TYR A 146 -7.10 3.57 -4.43
N VAL A 147 -7.47 3.03 -5.60
CA VAL A 147 -8.72 3.38 -6.29
C VAL A 147 -9.95 2.90 -5.49
N LEU A 148 -9.93 1.67 -4.96
CA LEU A 148 -11.04 1.12 -4.16
C LEU A 148 -11.22 1.89 -2.85
N VAL A 149 -10.15 2.20 -2.14
CA VAL A 149 -10.18 3.05 -0.94
C VAL A 149 -10.75 4.42 -1.29
N GLY A 150 -10.32 5.01 -2.41
CA GLY A 150 -10.84 6.28 -2.93
C GLY A 150 -12.34 6.22 -3.24
N LEU A 151 -12.80 5.17 -3.88
CA LEU A 151 -14.22 4.92 -4.17
C LEU A 151 -15.06 4.91 -2.89
N TYR A 152 -14.70 4.07 -1.93
CA TYR A 152 -15.49 3.93 -0.71
C TYR A 152 -15.44 5.18 0.18
N LEU A 153 -14.31 5.88 0.23
CA LEU A 153 -14.23 7.19 0.91
C LEU A 153 -15.11 8.24 0.21
N GLY A 154 -15.09 8.31 -1.12
CA GLY A 154 -15.92 9.22 -1.91
C GLY A 154 -17.43 8.96 -1.74
N MET A 155 -17.81 7.70 -1.54
CA MET A 155 -19.20 7.30 -1.24
C MET A 155 -19.54 7.42 0.25
N GLN A 156 -18.68 7.98 1.08
CA GLN A 156 -18.83 8.08 2.55
C GLN A 156 -18.96 6.71 3.26
N LYS A 157 -18.54 5.63 2.63
CA LYS A 157 -18.51 4.29 3.21
C LYS A 157 -17.16 4.04 3.89
N THR A 158 -16.82 4.86 4.88
CA THR A 158 -15.51 4.87 5.55
C THR A 158 -15.18 3.54 6.22
N THR A 159 -16.17 2.84 6.74
CA THR A 159 -15.99 1.51 7.36
C THR A 159 -15.43 0.49 6.38
N ILE A 160 -15.92 0.48 5.12
CA ILE A 160 -15.43 -0.45 4.09
C ILE A 160 -13.99 -0.08 3.70
N SER A 161 -13.73 1.20 3.48
CA SER A 161 -12.38 1.70 3.18
C SER A 161 -11.39 1.32 4.29
N SER A 162 -11.78 1.53 5.56
CA SER A 162 -10.93 1.18 6.71
C SER A 162 -10.73 -0.33 6.84
N PHE A 163 -11.76 -1.12 6.53
CA PHE A 163 -11.65 -2.58 6.52
C PHE A 163 -10.62 -3.06 5.47
N LEU A 164 -10.64 -2.52 4.25
CA LEU A 164 -9.65 -2.85 3.21
C LEU A 164 -8.23 -2.59 3.68
N ILE A 165 -7.97 -1.40 4.25
CA ILE A 165 -6.64 -1.03 4.76
C ILE A 165 -6.22 -1.94 5.92
N THR A 166 -7.11 -2.16 6.88
CA THR A 166 -6.83 -2.98 8.04
C THR A 166 -6.58 -4.44 7.65
N PHE A 167 -7.40 -4.98 6.73
CA PHE A 167 -7.24 -6.34 6.24
C PHE A 167 -5.93 -6.52 5.47
N PHE A 168 -5.53 -5.53 4.67
CA PHE A 168 -4.21 -5.50 4.04
C PHE A 168 -3.08 -5.53 5.06
N CYS A 169 -3.13 -4.68 6.10
CA CYS A 169 -2.11 -4.61 7.13
C CYS A 169 -2.01 -5.91 7.94
N PHE A 170 -3.13 -6.46 8.39
CA PHE A 170 -3.14 -7.72 9.13
C PHE A 170 -2.70 -8.90 8.27
N GLY A 171 -3.14 -8.97 7.02
CA GLY A 171 -2.67 -9.96 6.06
C GLY A 171 -1.16 -9.91 5.88
N ASN A 172 -0.61 -8.70 5.72
CA ASN A 172 0.83 -8.49 5.64
C ASN A 172 1.56 -9.04 6.88
N ILE A 173 1.13 -8.65 8.08
CA ILE A 173 1.73 -9.11 9.34
C ILE A 173 1.71 -10.64 9.42
N ILE A 174 0.59 -11.28 9.11
CA ILE A 174 0.44 -12.73 9.17
C ILE A 174 1.36 -13.42 8.14
N PHE A 175 1.28 -13.01 6.87
CA PHE A 175 2.06 -13.66 5.82
C PHE A 175 3.57 -13.41 5.98
N SER A 176 3.99 -12.17 6.30
CA SER A 176 5.39 -11.88 6.57
C SER A 176 5.92 -12.72 7.73
N SER A 177 5.15 -12.83 8.83
CA SER A 177 5.54 -13.67 9.97
C SER A 177 5.67 -15.15 9.59
N ILE A 178 4.72 -15.69 8.83
CA ILE A 178 4.78 -17.08 8.35
C ILE A 178 6.00 -17.30 7.45
N PHE A 179 6.21 -16.43 6.47
CA PHE A 179 7.28 -16.59 5.49
C PHE A 179 8.68 -16.41 6.11
N VAL A 180 8.82 -15.53 7.10
CA VAL A 180 10.11 -15.32 7.76
C VAL A 180 10.38 -16.34 8.85
N LEU A 181 9.40 -16.63 9.74
CA LEU A 181 9.65 -17.45 10.93
C LEU A 181 9.47 -18.96 10.70
N TYR A 182 8.61 -19.37 9.77
CA TYR A 182 8.36 -20.79 9.52
C TYR A 182 8.98 -21.30 8.22
N LEU A 183 9.12 -20.44 7.20
CA LEU A 183 9.69 -20.82 5.91
C LEU A 183 11.13 -20.31 5.73
N ASP A 184 11.69 -19.58 6.71
CA ASP A 184 13.06 -19.04 6.72
C ASP A 184 13.43 -18.24 5.46
N LEU A 185 12.44 -17.54 4.86
CA LEU A 185 12.62 -16.80 3.60
C LEU A 185 13.27 -15.42 3.79
N GLY A 186 13.61 -15.03 5.02
CA GLY A 186 14.35 -13.79 5.30
C GLY A 186 13.69 -12.53 4.70
N VAL A 187 14.51 -11.73 4.02
CA VAL A 187 14.08 -10.48 3.36
C VAL A 187 13.03 -10.72 2.27
N PHE A 188 13.21 -11.79 1.48
CA PHE A 188 12.24 -12.21 0.48
C PHE A 188 10.87 -12.50 1.09
N GLY A 189 10.85 -13.13 2.28
CA GLY A 189 9.62 -13.47 3.00
C GLY A 189 8.79 -12.23 3.37
N VAL A 190 9.42 -11.14 3.83
CA VAL A 190 8.72 -9.88 4.11
C VAL A 190 8.12 -9.27 2.84
N ALA A 191 8.91 -9.22 1.77
CA ALA A 191 8.46 -8.70 0.48
C ALA A 191 7.29 -9.52 -0.09
N LEU A 192 7.37 -10.85 0.00
CA LEU A 192 6.34 -11.77 -0.47
C LEU A 192 5.07 -11.69 0.38
N GLY A 193 5.20 -11.48 1.70
CA GLY A 193 4.07 -11.29 2.62
C GLY A 193 3.22 -10.08 2.24
N THR A 194 3.88 -8.97 1.93
CA THR A 194 3.19 -7.76 1.46
C THR A 194 2.55 -7.98 0.08
N LEU A 195 3.26 -8.62 -0.83
CA LEU A 195 2.75 -8.95 -2.16
C LEU A 195 1.49 -9.82 -2.07
N ALA A 196 1.55 -10.90 -1.29
CA ALA A 196 0.42 -11.82 -1.11
C ALA A 196 -0.80 -11.10 -0.51
N SER A 197 -0.59 -10.31 0.56
CA SER A 197 -1.68 -9.55 1.18
C SER A 197 -2.30 -8.51 0.25
N ALA A 198 -1.51 -7.85 -0.60
CA ALA A 198 -2.01 -6.90 -1.58
C ALA A 198 -2.95 -7.57 -2.59
N TYR A 199 -2.56 -8.71 -3.14
CA TYR A 199 -3.39 -9.43 -4.12
C TYR A 199 -4.63 -10.08 -3.52
N ILE A 200 -4.62 -10.43 -2.23
CA ILE A 200 -5.82 -10.96 -1.56
C ILE A 200 -6.88 -9.85 -1.36
N VAL A 201 -6.43 -8.60 -1.17
CA VAL A 201 -7.32 -7.46 -0.89
C VAL A 201 -7.81 -6.79 -2.17
N ALA A 202 -7.04 -6.81 -3.26
CA ALA A 202 -7.37 -6.17 -4.54
C ALA A 202 -8.38 -6.99 -5.34
#